data_2176ab0a010c88fc3688283648008720
#
_entry.id   2176ab0a010c88fc3688283648008720
#
_cell.length_a   1.000
_cell.length_b   1.000
_cell.length_c   1.000
_cell.angle_alpha   90.00
_cell.angle_beta   90.00
_cell.angle_gamma   90.00
#
_symmetry.space_group_name_H-M   'P 1'
#
loop_
_entity.id
_entity.type
_entity.pdbx_description
1 polymer ?
#
loop_
_entity_poly.entity_id
_entity_poly.type
_entity_poly.pdbx_seq_one_letter_code
_entity_poly.pdbx_strand_id
1 'polypeptide(L)'
;MSDKMEQILELVAEYVKEKRQQEVWKEGDWVKYSGPNFDEKEYQAAIKTLLSEWLIFGENSRDFEKKFPELLGKKHGVFTNSGSSANLLMTSILTSKNKLPQKYRVEKGAKFITPIVCFPTTINPLIQNGFVPVFVDVEMPSLNLDLNEVEDLLEKDLNKEIKGIIFAHVLGNPPDMDRLMAIVEKYNLIFLEDACDALGSFYDGKRLGSFGHLSSCSFFPAHHMTTGEGGFVATNSPGIQMTLASFRDWGRACYCNVTKPGDVTTGTACGNRFKNWLSGCKEETYDHRYVFDEIGYNLKPLDLQAAIGLKQLEKLPEMEQARRDNFSKLYQIFNKYEEYFHLPKATEKSDPCWFGFLLIVKDNPYFKKQDFVNFMEESKIQTRSYFTGNALYHPAYKDFVDPEQNLKADYPNAHLATAGSVFLGTHIGYSQDKINYIQKCVDAFFSKVLK
;
A
#
# COMPACT_ATOMS: atom_id res chain seq x y z
N MET A 1 25.84 16.34 20.18
CA MET A 1 24.85 15.74 21.13
C MET A 1 25.42 15.86 22.55
N SER A 2 24.59 15.86 23.59
CA SER A 2 25.12 15.76 24.93
C SER A 2 25.62 14.34 25.17
N ASP A 3 26.67 14.18 26.00
CA ASP A 3 27.23 12.89 26.43
C ASP A 3 26.14 11.92 26.91
N LYS A 4 25.14 12.43 27.65
CA LYS A 4 24.00 11.64 28.15
C LYS A 4 23.09 11.10 27.01
N MET A 5 22.90 11.82 25.93
CA MET A 5 22.12 11.36 24.77
C MET A 5 22.82 10.16 24.11
N GLU A 6 24.11 10.24 23.92
CA GLU A 6 24.90 9.14 23.36
C GLU A 6 24.82 7.90 24.23
N GLN A 7 24.98 8.04 25.55
CA GLN A 7 24.81 6.93 26.52
C GLN A 7 23.42 6.28 26.44
N ILE A 8 22.34 7.08 26.33
CA ILE A 8 20.98 6.54 26.18
C ILE A 8 20.87 5.71 24.91
N LEU A 9 21.37 6.21 23.76
CA LEU A 9 21.30 5.52 22.51
C LEU A 9 22.17 4.25 22.48
N GLU A 10 23.31 4.24 23.14
CA GLU A 10 24.15 3.04 23.34
C GLU A 10 23.42 1.97 24.14
N LEU A 11 22.82 2.33 25.29
CA LEU A 11 22.03 1.39 26.11
C LEU A 11 20.84 0.81 25.34
N VAL A 12 20.19 1.61 24.49
CA VAL A 12 19.11 1.12 23.60
C VAL A 12 19.66 0.09 22.62
N ALA A 13 20.83 0.35 22.02
CA ALA A 13 21.45 -0.59 21.09
C ALA A 13 21.84 -1.91 21.75
N GLU A 14 22.43 -1.85 22.95
CA GLU A 14 22.78 -3.02 23.76
C GLU A 14 21.53 -3.86 24.07
N TYR A 15 20.48 -3.24 24.62
CA TYR A 15 19.23 -3.92 24.94
C TYR A 15 18.58 -4.61 23.72
N VAL A 16 18.54 -3.93 22.58
CA VAL A 16 17.95 -4.49 21.35
C VAL A 16 18.76 -5.69 20.86
N LYS A 17 20.09 -5.65 20.93
CA LYS A 17 20.97 -6.75 20.55
C LYS A 17 20.80 -7.96 21.48
N GLU A 18 20.76 -7.74 22.78
CA GLU A 18 20.52 -8.79 23.78
C GLU A 18 19.16 -9.46 23.60
N LYS A 19 18.11 -8.66 23.41
CA LYS A 19 16.75 -9.16 23.14
C LYS A 19 16.72 -10.06 21.92
N ARG A 20 17.36 -9.67 20.82
CA ARG A 20 17.39 -10.44 19.57
C ARG A 20 18.15 -11.76 19.71
N GLN A 21 19.21 -11.80 20.51
CA GLN A 21 19.94 -13.04 20.79
C GLN A 21 19.07 -14.05 21.57
N GLN A 22 18.12 -13.56 22.37
CA GLN A 22 17.19 -14.40 23.14
C GLN A 22 15.99 -14.87 22.31
N GLU A 23 15.57 -14.10 21.28
CA GLU A 23 14.40 -14.38 20.45
C GLU A 23 14.74 -15.24 19.22
N VAL A 24 15.56 -16.29 19.39
CA VAL A 24 15.83 -17.26 18.29
C VAL A 24 14.64 -18.20 18.14
N TRP A 25 14.07 -18.23 16.95
CA TRP A 25 12.93 -19.11 16.63
C TRP A 25 13.28 -20.59 16.81
N LYS A 26 12.35 -21.34 17.37
CA LYS A 26 12.46 -22.80 17.57
C LYS A 26 11.20 -23.48 17.01
N GLU A 27 11.32 -24.76 16.61
CA GLU A 27 10.16 -25.56 16.23
C GLU A 27 9.11 -25.56 17.35
N GLY A 28 7.88 -25.17 17.02
CA GLY A 28 6.79 -24.94 17.97
C GLY A 28 6.49 -23.46 18.24
N ASP A 29 7.37 -22.54 17.84
CA ASP A 29 7.07 -21.11 17.81
C ASP A 29 6.32 -20.73 16.53
N TRP A 30 5.63 -19.60 16.56
CA TRP A 30 4.92 -19.09 15.39
C TRP A 30 5.85 -18.73 14.22
N VAL A 31 5.57 -19.26 13.06
CA VAL A 31 6.04 -18.73 11.77
C VAL A 31 5.05 -17.64 11.34
N LYS A 32 5.37 -16.40 11.67
CA LYS A 32 4.52 -15.25 11.38
C LYS A 32 4.55 -14.92 9.88
N TYR A 33 3.40 -14.55 9.29
CA TYR A 33 3.32 -14.16 7.87
C TYR A 33 4.03 -12.84 7.57
N SER A 34 4.23 -11.99 8.57
CA SER A 34 4.89 -10.68 8.46
C SER A 34 5.36 -10.17 9.82
N GLY A 35 6.08 -9.06 9.81
CA GLY A 35 6.50 -8.34 11.01
C GLY A 35 7.61 -7.34 10.69
N PRO A 36 7.85 -6.37 11.58
CA PRO A 36 8.88 -5.37 11.37
C PRO A 36 10.28 -6.01 11.40
N ASN A 37 11.14 -5.59 10.48
CA ASN A 37 12.57 -5.91 10.50
C ASN A 37 13.35 -4.72 11.06
N PHE A 38 13.24 -4.48 12.37
CA PHE A 38 13.95 -3.43 13.06
C PHE A 38 15.25 -3.96 13.70
N ASP A 39 16.29 -3.17 13.72
CA ASP A 39 17.46 -3.35 14.58
C ASP A 39 17.60 -2.14 15.51
N GLU A 40 18.76 -1.95 16.10
CA GLU A 40 19.01 -0.83 17.01
C GLU A 40 18.82 0.54 16.35
N LYS A 41 19.02 0.64 15.05
CA LYS A 41 19.01 1.93 14.34
C LYS A 41 17.62 2.58 14.30
N GLU A 42 16.55 1.80 14.08
CA GLU A 42 15.18 2.31 14.10
C GLU A 42 14.79 2.79 15.50
N TYR A 43 15.14 2.01 16.54
CA TYR A 43 14.86 2.41 17.92
C TYR A 43 15.63 3.67 18.33
N GLN A 44 16.92 3.75 17.99
CA GLN A 44 17.74 4.93 18.25
C GLN A 44 17.19 6.17 17.52
N ALA A 45 16.80 6.05 16.24
CA ALA A 45 16.23 7.15 15.46
C ALA A 45 14.91 7.64 16.06
N ALA A 46 14.02 6.73 16.46
CA ALA A 46 12.75 7.06 17.10
C ALA A 46 12.95 7.77 18.44
N ILE A 47 13.82 7.24 19.32
CA ILE A 47 14.11 7.81 20.63
C ILE A 47 14.75 9.19 20.48
N LYS A 48 15.71 9.35 19.58
CA LYS A 48 16.32 10.65 19.30
C LYS A 48 15.28 11.69 18.86
N THR A 49 14.31 11.29 18.03
CA THR A 49 13.23 12.18 17.59
C THR A 49 12.28 12.51 18.73
N LEU A 50 11.90 11.54 19.57
CA LEU A 50 11.07 11.78 20.77
C LEU A 50 11.72 12.77 21.73
N LEU A 51 13.02 12.64 21.99
CA LEU A 51 13.77 13.49 22.88
C LEU A 51 14.06 14.89 22.29
N SER A 52 13.81 15.11 21.00
CA SER A 52 13.87 16.46 20.41
C SER A 52 12.62 17.30 20.68
N GLU A 53 11.56 16.68 21.21
CA GLU A 53 10.24 17.28 21.48
C GLU A 53 9.52 17.82 20.21
N TRP A 54 10.09 17.63 19.02
CA TRP A 54 9.43 17.97 17.75
C TRP A 54 8.80 16.74 17.14
N LEU A 55 7.51 16.50 17.44
CA LEU A 55 6.82 15.27 17.11
C LEU A 55 5.99 15.32 15.82
N ILE A 56 5.63 16.52 15.36
CA ILE A 56 4.86 16.73 14.12
C ILE A 56 5.81 16.68 12.92
N PHE A 57 5.25 16.83 11.72
CA PHE A 57 6.02 16.90 10.46
C PHE A 57 7.26 17.80 10.61
N GLY A 58 8.47 17.20 10.51
CA GLY A 58 9.74 17.84 10.80
C GLY A 58 10.83 17.58 9.74
N GLU A 59 12.08 17.61 10.16
CA GLU A 59 13.24 17.41 9.26
C GLU A 59 13.28 15.98 8.71
N ASN A 60 13.01 14.96 9.53
CA ASN A 60 12.99 13.57 9.08
C ASN A 60 11.88 13.35 8.02
N SER A 61 10.70 13.90 8.26
CA SER A 61 9.57 13.81 7.31
C SER A 61 9.91 14.46 5.98
N ARG A 62 10.59 15.62 5.99
CA ARG A 62 11.03 16.29 4.79
C ARG A 62 12.08 15.50 4.03
N ASP A 63 13.04 14.91 4.73
CA ASP A 63 14.10 14.11 4.13
C ASP A 63 13.53 12.79 3.56
N PHE A 64 12.53 12.21 4.23
CA PHE A 64 11.83 11.05 3.71
C PHE A 64 11.03 11.39 2.44
N GLU A 65 10.31 12.53 2.41
CA GLU A 65 9.60 13.01 1.21
C GLU A 65 10.51 13.32 0.03
N LYS A 66 11.79 13.62 0.25
CA LYS A 66 12.76 13.82 -0.82
C LYS A 66 13.30 12.50 -1.38
N LYS A 67 13.48 11.48 -0.52
CA LYS A 67 14.15 10.22 -0.90
C LYS A 67 13.18 9.18 -1.44
N PHE A 68 12.01 9.08 -0.83
CA PHE A 68 11.09 7.97 -1.10
C PHE A 68 10.46 7.96 -2.51
N PRO A 69 10.10 9.09 -3.15
CA PRO A 69 9.45 9.08 -4.47
C PRO A 69 10.18 8.29 -5.53
N GLU A 70 11.51 8.29 -5.52
CA GLU A 70 12.35 7.56 -6.48
C GLU A 70 12.10 6.05 -6.43
N LEU A 71 11.75 5.51 -5.26
CA LEU A 71 11.43 4.09 -5.09
C LEU A 71 10.11 3.68 -5.76
N LEU A 72 9.27 4.64 -6.08
CA LEU A 72 8.07 4.49 -6.91
C LEU A 72 8.26 5.03 -8.34
N GLY A 73 9.51 5.33 -8.74
CA GLY A 73 9.81 5.90 -10.06
C GLY A 73 9.20 7.29 -10.27
N LYS A 74 8.97 8.07 -9.20
CA LYS A 74 8.39 9.41 -9.21
C LYS A 74 9.38 10.45 -8.69
N LYS A 75 9.06 11.74 -8.89
CA LYS A 75 9.94 12.86 -8.51
C LYS A 75 9.49 13.55 -7.22
N HIS A 76 8.20 13.50 -6.91
CA HIS A 76 7.57 14.26 -5.84
C HIS A 76 6.59 13.38 -5.08
N GLY A 77 6.27 13.75 -3.84
CA GLY A 77 5.21 13.11 -3.10
C GLY A 77 5.03 13.68 -1.71
N VAL A 78 4.09 13.14 -0.98
CA VAL A 78 3.78 13.51 0.40
C VAL A 78 3.66 12.28 1.27
N PHE A 79 4.22 12.36 2.47
CA PHE A 79 4.13 11.34 3.50
C PHE A 79 2.80 11.49 4.26
N THR A 80 2.12 10.38 4.52
CA THR A 80 0.84 10.30 5.25
C THR A 80 0.95 9.36 6.44
N ASN A 81 -0.06 9.40 7.32
CA ASN A 81 -0.08 8.58 8.53
C ASN A 81 -0.44 7.11 8.30
N SER A 82 -0.90 6.71 7.11
CA SER A 82 -1.12 5.31 6.71
C SER A 82 -1.25 5.16 5.20
N GLY A 83 -1.12 3.93 4.68
CA GLY A 83 -1.40 3.61 3.28
C GLY A 83 -2.86 3.85 2.91
N SER A 84 -3.80 3.56 3.81
CA SER A 84 -5.23 3.87 3.62
C SER A 84 -5.46 5.37 3.46
N SER A 85 -4.77 6.19 4.26
CA SER A 85 -4.79 7.65 4.11
C SER A 85 -4.14 8.12 2.81
N ALA A 86 -3.13 7.40 2.31
CA ALA A 86 -2.52 7.69 1.01
C ALA A 86 -3.53 7.46 -0.13
N ASN A 87 -4.25 6.34 -0.12
CA ASN A 87 -5.32 6.07 -1.10
C ASN A 87 -6.46 7.09 -1.00
N LEU A 88 -6.89 7.44 0.21
CA LEU A 88 -7.90 8.48 0.42
C LEU A 88 -7.43 9.82 -0.14
N LEU A 89 -6.21 10.23 0.18
CA LEU A 89 -5.64 11.50 -0.26
C LEU A 89 -5.49 11.55 -1.79
N MET A 90 -4.94 10.49 -2.40
CA MET A 90 -4.76 10.34 -3.84
C MET A 90 -6.07 10.49 -4.61
N THR A 91 -7.14 9.94 -4.07
CA THR A 91 -8.48 10.00 -4.67
C THR A 91 -9.16 11.34 -4.39
N SER A 92 -9.04 11.87 -3.16
CA SER A 92 -9.74 13.09 -2.75
C SER A 92 -9.28 14.33 -3.51
N ILE A 93 -8.01 14.42 -3.88
CA ILE A 93 -7.52 15.59 -4.63
C ILE A 93 -8.20 15.76 -5.99
N LEU A 94 -8.76 14.68 -6.56
CA LEU A 94 -9.48 14.73 -7.84
C LEU A 94 -10.72 15.62 -7.76
N THR A 95 -11.25 15.87 -6.55
CA THR A 95 -12.39 16.76 -6.29
C THR A 95 -11.99 18.24 -6.19
N SER A 96 -10.68 18.55 -6.20
CA SER A 96 -10.18 19.92 -6.05
C SER A 96 -10.62 20.80 -7.21
N LYS A 97 -11.27 21.92 -6.89
CA LYS A 97 -11.72 22.92 -7.88
C LYS A 97 -10.72 24.03 -8.13
N ASN A 98 -9.81 24.24 -7.18
CA ASN A 98 -8.98 25.44 -7.16
C ASN A 98 -7.54 25.16 -7.64
N LYS A 99 -6.92 24.05 -7.23
CA LYS A 99 -5.48 23.86 -7.36
C LYS A 99 -5.08 22.72 -8.31
N LEU A 100 -5.93 21.72 -8.49
CA LEU A 100 -5.62 20.61 -9.40
C LEU A 100 -5.75 21.05 -10.86
N PRO A 101 -4.83 20.68 -11.78
CA PRO A 101 -5.00 20.89 -13.20
C PRO A 101 -6.33 20.33 -13.72
N GLN A 102 -7.04 21.08 -14.56
CA GLN A 102 -8.41 20.76 -15.00
C GLN A 102 -8.57 19.34 -15.53
N LYS A 103 -7.59 18.82 -16.25
CA LYS A 103 -7.61 17.45 -16.81
C LYS A 103 -7.69 16.33 -15.76
N TYR A 104 -7.39 16.63 -14.48
CA TYR A 104 -7.48 15.67 -13.38
C TYR A 104 -8.67 15.93 -12.45
N ARG A 105 -9.45 16.99 -12.72
CA ARG A 105 -10.64 17.30 -11.90
C ARG A 105 -11.78 16.39 -12.29
N VAL A 106 -12.40 15.81 -11.28
CA VAL A 106 -13.50 14.84 -11.48
C VAL A 106 -14.69 15.25 -10.63
N GLU A 107 -15.86 15.28 -11.26
CA GLU A 107 -17.11 15.59 -10.56
C GLU A 107 -17.67 14.36 -9.85
N LYS A 108 -18.46 14.58 -8.80
CA LYS A 108 -19.18 13.50 -8.11
C LYS A 108 -20.08 12.74 -9.08
N GLY A 109 -20.21 11.43 -8.86
CA GLY A 109 -20.93 10.53 -9.75
C GLY A 109 -20.09 9.94 -10.88
N ALA A 110 -18.88 10.46 -11.11
CA ALA A 110 -17.96 9.87 -12.09
C ALA A 110 -17.61 8.42 -11.71
N LYS A 111 -17.46 7.57 -12.71
CA LYS A 111 -17.20 6.14 -12.53
C LYS A 111 -15.71 5.84 -12.59
N PHE A 112 -15.27 4.91 -11.75
CA PHE A 112 -13.90 4.39 -11.72
C PHE A 112 -13.92 2.86 -11.75
N ILE A 113 -13.18 2.27 -12.70
CA ILE A 113 -12.99 0.83 -12.75
C ILE A 113 -12.05 0.40 -11.61
N THR A 114 -12.41 -0.69 -10.93
CA THR A 114 -11.61 -1.32 -9.88
C THR A 114 -11.87 -2.83 -9.86
N PRO A 115 -10.86 -3.68 -9.56
CA PRO A 115 -11.12 -5.10 -9.39
C PRO A 115 -12.00 -5.34 -8.17
N ILE A 116 -12.90 -6.31 -8.29
CA ILE A 116 -13.77 -6.70 -7.18
C ILE A 116 -13.02 -7.40 -6.04
N VAL A 117 -11.82 -7.95 -6.33
CA VAL A 117 -10.94 -8.58 -5.36
C VAL A 117 -9.80 -7.61 -5.02
N CYS A 118 -9.93 -6.92 -3.91
CA CYS A 118 -8.89 -5.99 -3.46
C CYS A 118 -8.95 -5.72 -1.96
N PHE A 119 -8.08 -4.87 -1.46
CA PHE A 119 -8.18 -4.38 -0.09
C PHE A 119 -9.24 -3.26 0.01
N PRO A 120 -10.03 -3.18 1.08
CA PRO A 120 -11.14 -2.21 1.18
C PRO A 120 -10.74 -0.76 0.93
N THR A 121 -9.54 -0.35 1.37
CA THR A 121 -9.10 1.04 1.24
C THR A 121 -8.56 1.41 -0.14
N THR A 122 -8.59 0.51 -1.10
CA THR A 122 -8.48 0.81 -2.53
C THR A 122 -9.83 1.27 -3.10
N ILE A 123 -10.96 0.66 -2.65
CA ILE A 123 -12.33 0.99 -3.10
C ILE A 123 -12.92 2.17 -2.32
N ASN A 124 -12.84 2.12 -0.98
CA ASN A 124 -13.53 3.04 -0.09
C ASN A 124 -13.34 4.52 -0.44
N PRO A 125 -12.13 4.99 -0.83
CA PRO A 125 -11.92 6.37 -1.21
C PRO A 125 -12.76 6.85 -2.40
N LEU A 126 -13.12 5.96 -3.33
CA LEU A 126 -14.02 6.29 -4.43
C LEU A 126 -15.39 6.68 -3.86
N ILE A 127 -15.96 5.81 -3.02
CA ILE A 127 -17.29 5.99 -2.41
C ILE A 127 -17.30 7.22 -1.51
N GLN A 128 -16.26 7.40 -0.67
CA GLN A 128 -16.14 8.51 0.26
C GLN A 128 -16.08 9.88 -0.44
N ASN A 129 -15.55 9.91 -1.67
CA ASN A 129 -15.50 11.12 -2.50
C ASN A 129 -16.70 11.30 -3.42
N GLY A 130 -17.68 10.38 -3.36
CA GLY A 130 -18.88 10.41 -4.19
C GLY A 130 -18.65 9.95 -5.63
N PHE A 131 -17.59 9.20 -5.88
CA PHE A 131 -17.39 8.48 -7.13
C PHE A 131 -18.06 7.11 -7.08
N VAL A 132 -18.32 6.54 -8.23
CA VAL A 132 -19.00 5.24 -8.37
C VAL A 132 -17.99 4.17 -8.78
N PRO A 133 -17.71 3.16 -7.94
CA PRO A 133 -16.89 2.03 -8.33
C PRO A 133 -17.62 1.20 -9.41
N VAL A 134 -16.91 0.87 -10.48
CA VAL A 134 -17.32 -0.10 -11.49
C VAL A 134 -16.45 -1.33 -11.30
N PHE A 135 -17.05 -2.39 -10.77
CA PHE A 135 -16.33 -3.60 -10.46
C PHE A 135 -16.14 -4.45 -11.70
N VAL A 136 -14.94 -5.03 -11.83
CA VAL A 136 -14.59 -6.05 -12.82
C VAL A 136 -14.06 -7.28 -12.11
N ASP A 137 -14.22 -8.45 -12.72
CA ASP A 137 -13.65 -9.69 -12.19
C ASP A 137 -12.12 -9.68 -12.32
N VAL A 138 -11.48 -10.70 -11.87
CA VAL A 138 -10.03 -10.86 -11.85
C VAL A 138 -9.61 -12.03 -12.71
N GLU A 139 -8.39 -11.99 -13.23
CA GLU A 139 -7.80 -13.08 -14.02
C GLU A 139 -7.27 -14.18 -13.11
N MET A 140 -7.49 -15.43 -13.48
CA MET A 140 -6.88 -16.58 -12.82
C MET A 140 -5.57 -16.99 -13.52
N PRO A 141 -4.52 -17.39 -12.81
CA PRO A 141 -4.40 -17.49 -11.34
C PRO A 141 -3.82 -16.23 -10.69
N SER A 142 -3.58 -15.17 -11.44
CA SER A 142 -2.89 -13.96 -10.96
C SER A 142 -3.72 -13.14 -9.96
N LEU A 143 -5.04 -13.22 -10.04
CA LEU A 143 -6.02 -12.34 -9.39
C LEU A 143 -5.87 -10.86 -9.77
N ASN A 144 -5.13 -10.55 -10.84
CA ASN A 144 -5.05 -9.20 -11.39
C ASN A 144 -6.37 -8.82 -12.08
N LEU A 145 -6.53 -7.52 -12.30
CA LEU A 145 -7.64 -6.91 -13.04
C LEU A 145 -7.81 -7.58 -14.43
N ASP A 146 -9.01 -8.06 -14.76
CA ASP A 146 -9.30 -8.61 -16.08
C ASP A 146 -9.36 -7.48 -17.12
N LEU A 147 -8.31 -7.39 -17.94
CA LEU A 147 -8.20 -6.33 -18.95
C LEU A 147 -9.15 -6.53 -20.13
N ASN A 148 -9.69 -7.73 -20.37
CA ASN A 148 -10.70 -7.94 -21.41
C ASN A 148 -12.01 -7.32 -20.94
N GLU A 149 -12.41 -7.57 -19.70
CA GLU A 149 -13.62 -6.97 -19.13
C GLU A 149 -13.51 -5.44 -19.04
N VAL A 150 -12.31 -4.91 -18.71
CA VAL A 150 -12.04 -3.46 -18.72
C VAL A 150 -12.28 -2.87 -20.11
N GLU A 151 -11.75 -3.48 -21.19
CA GLU A 151 -11.94 -2.98 -22.56
C GLU A 151 -13.40 -3.06 -22.98
N ASP A 152 -14.08 -4.18 -22.68
CA ASP A 152 -15.51 -4.37 -22.99
C ASP A 152 -16.41 -3.30 -22.32
N LEU A 153 -16.12 -2.96 -21.07
CA LEU A 153 -16.83 -1.90 -20.35
C LEU A 153 -16.60 -0.52 -20.98
N LEU A 154 -15.36 -0.22 -21.34
CA LEU A 154 -14.99 1.06 -21.94
C LEU A 154 -15.57 1.23 -23.36
N GLU A 155 -15.67 0.16 -24.12
CA GLU A 155 -16.31 0.18 -25.45
C GLU A 155 -17.84 0.44 -25.36
N LYS A 156 -18.47 0.00 -24.27
CA LYS A 156 -19.90 0.23 -23.99
C LYS A 156 -20.18 1.59 -23.35
N ASP A 157 -19.17 2.27 -22.81
CA ASP A 157 -19.31 3.60 -22.15
C ASP A 157 -19.38 4.75 -23.16
N LEU A 158 -20.45 4.76 -23.95
CA LEU A 158 -20.68 5.76 -25.00
C LEU A 158 -20.75 7.19 -24.47
N ASN A 159 -21.16 7.37 -23.23
CA ASN A 159 -21.27 8.68 -22.56
C ASN A 159 -19.98 9.13 -21.90
N LYS A 160 -18.95 8.29 -21.91
CA LYS A 160 -17.66 8.55 -21.25
C LYS A 160 -17.81 8.92 -19.78
N GLU A 161 -18.63 8.18 -19.05
CA GLU A 161 -18.86 8.37 -17.61
C GLU A 161 -17.69 7.80 -16.78
N ILE A 162 -16.98 6.80 -17.33
CA ILE A 162 -15.78 6.22 -16.72
C ILE A 162 -14.62 7.19 -16.89
N LYS A 163 -14.08 7.68 -15.78
CA LYS A 163 -13.00 8.68 -15.73
C LYS A 163 -11.65 8.12 -15.34
N GLY A 164 -11.61 6.93 -14.77
CA GLY A 164 -10.33 6.38 -14.34
C GLY A 164 -10.39 4.93 -13.92
N ILE A 165 -9.21 4.45 -13.56
CA ILE A 165 -8.96 3.11 -13.05
C ILE A 165 -8.16 3.25 -11.75
N ILE A 166 -8.52 2.46 -10.74
CA ILE A 166 -7.75 2.30 -9.50
C ILE A 166 -7.65 0.82 -9.16
N PHE A 167 -6.46 0.32 -8.90
CA PHE A 167 -6.26 -1.04 -8.40
C PHE A 167 -4.94 -1.17 -7.65
N ALA A 168 -4.84 -2.20 -6.80
CA ALA A 168 -3.60 -2.61 -6.16
C ALA A 168 -2.97 -3.76 -6.94
N HIS A 169 -1.65 -3.71 -7.12
CA HIS A 169 -0.89 -4.83 -7.69
C HIS A 169 -0.95 -6.05 -6.77
N VAL A 170 -1.36 -7.20 -7.29
CA VAL A 170 -1.64 -8.40 -6.49
C VAL A 170 -0.38 -8.94 -5.82
N LEU A 171 -0.22 -8.67 -4.52
CA LEU A 171 0.94 -9.06 -3.73
C LEU A 171 2.28 -8.69 -4.41
N GLY A 172 2.31 -7.60 -5.15
CA GLY A 172 3.48 -7.11 -5.88
C GLY A 172 3.58 -7.55 -7.34
N ASN A 173 2.67 -8.40 -7.82
CA ASN A 173 2.61 -8.85 -9.22
C ASN A 173 1.62 -7.98 -10.03
N PRO A 174 2.05 -7.27 -11.08
CA PRO A 174 1.17 -6.41 -11.87
C PRO A 174 0.36 -7.21 -12.91
N PRO A 175 -0.72 -6.63 -13.48
CA PRO A 175 -1.27 -7.10 -14.75
C PRO A 175 -0.30 -6.82 -15.92
N ASP A 176 -0.71 -7.11 -17.16
CA ASP A 176 0.01 -6.63 -18.35
C ASP A 176 -0.04 -5.09 -18.40
N MET A 177 1.05 -4.46 -17.96
CA MET A 177 1.14 -3.00 -17.87
C MET A 177 1.23 -2.33 -19.24
N ASP A 178 1.75 -2.99 -20.26
CA ASP A 178 1.79 -2.43 -21.62
C ASP A 178 0.37 -2.29 -22.16
N ARG A 179 -0.44 -3.34 -22.03
CA ARG A 179 -1.85 -3.34 -22.44
C ARG A 179 -2.67 -2.34 -21.60
N LEU A 180 -2.49 -2.35 -20.28
CA LEU A 180 -3.19 -1.42 -19.41
C LEU A 180 -2.90 0.03 -19.77
N MET A 181 -1.63 0.39 -19.99
CA MET A 181 -1.27 1.77 -20.33
C MET A 181 -1.79 2.19 -21.70
N ALA A 182 -1.85 1.26 -22.66
CA ALA A 182 -2.50 1.51 -23.95
C ALA A 182 -4.01 1.81 -23.79
N ILE A 183 -4.71 1.08 -22.90
CA ILE A 183 -6.11 1.34 -22.53
C ILE A 183 -6.25 2.73 -21.89
N VAL A 184 -5.42 3.03 -20.91
CA VAL A 184 -5.42 4.33 -20.19
C VAL A 184 -5.26 5.49 -21.17
N GLU A 185 -4.34 5.38 -22.11
CA GLU A 185 -4.09 6.41 -23.13
C GLU A 185 -5.25 6.49 -24.15
N LYS A 186 -5.70 5.36 -24.72
CA LYS A 186 -6.80 5.29 -25.72
C LYS A 186 -8.07 5.95 -25.21
N TYR A 187 -8.43 5.73 -23.94
CA TYR A 187 -9.66 6.23 -23.34
C TYR A 187 -9.47 7.49 -22.50
N ASN A 188 -8.24 8.03 -22.43
CA ASN A 188 -7.88 9.23 -21.64
C ASN A 188 -8.32 9.12 -20.17
N LEU A 189 -7.99 7.99 -19.54
CA LEU A 189 -8.37 7.68 -18.16
C LEU A 189 -7.37 8.23 -17.14
N ILE A 190 -7.84 8.55 -15.95
CA ILE A 190 -6.98 8.79 -14.79
C ILE A 190 -6.60 7.43 -14.20
N PHE A 191 -5.31 7.13 -14.14
CA PHE A 191 -4.82 5.91 -13.49
C PHE A 191 -4.26 6.25 -12.11
N LEU A 192 -4.90 5.71 -11.06
CA LEU A 192 -4.47 5.73 -9.67
C LEU A 192 -3.86 4.37 -9.34
N GLU A 193 -2.56 4.32 -9.11
CA GLU A 193 -1.79 3.10 -8.94
C GLU A 193 -1.57 2.82 -7.45
N ASP A 194 -2.26 1.83 -6.89
CA ASP A 194 -2.01 1.38 -5.53
C ASP A 194 -0.83 0.40 -5.52
N ALA A 195 0.34 0.89 -5.12
CA ALA A 195 1.57 0.13 -5.03
C ALA A 195 1.91 -0.27 -3.58
N CYS A 196 0.93 -0.34 -2.67
CA CYS A 196 1.15 -0.70 -1.27
C CYS A 196 1.84 -2.06 -1.12
N ASP A 197 1.48 -3.04 -1.95
CA ASP A 197 2.07 -4.38 -1.96
C ASP A 197 3.21 -4.55 -2.98
N ALA A 198 3.61 -3.49 -3.68
CA ALA A 198 4.47 -3.59 -4.85
C ALA A 198 5.82 -2.84 -4.76
N LEU A 199 6.18 -2.35 -3.57
CA LEU A 199 7.47 -1.69 -3.38
C LEU A 199 8.61 -2.66 -3.74
N GLY A 200 9.55 -2.20 -4.59
CA GLY A 200 10.64 -3.03 -5.10
C GLY A 200 10.27 -3.97 -6.26
N SER A 201 9.01 -3.95 -6.73
CA SER A 201 8.59 -4.69 -7.92
C SER A 201 8.82 -3.89 -9.19
N PHE A 202 9.04 -4.61 -10.31
CA PHE A 202 9.31 -4.01 -11.61
C PHE A 202 8.45 -4.64 -12.71
N TYR A 203 8.20 -3.87 -13.77
CA TYR A 203 7.66 -4.32 -15.03
C TYR A 203 8.49 -3.71 -16.18
N ASP A 204 9.07 -4.54 -17.04
CA ASP A 204 9.97 -4.13 -18.12
C ASP A 204 11.06 -3.15 -17.63
N GLY A 205 11.68 -3.46 -16.48
CA GLY A 205 12.72 -2.66 -15.85
C GLY A 205 12.25 -1.34 -15.21
N LYS A 206 10.96 -1.01 -15.27
CA LYS A 206 10.38 0.17 -14.61
C LYS A 206 9.74 -0.23 -13.28
N ARG A 207 9.98 0.57 -12.23
CA ARG A 207 9.37 0.35 -10.91
C ARG A 207 7.85 0.42 -10.98
N LEU A 208 7.15 -0.49 -10.31
CA LEU A 208 5.73 -0.31 -10.04
C LEU A 208 5.54 0.90 -9.11
N GLY A 209 4.45 1.63 -9.33
CA GLY A 209 4.26 2.98 -8.80
C GLY A 209 4.63 4.08 -9.79
N SER A 210 5.36 3.75 -10.88
CA SER A 210 5.77 4.74 -11.90
C SER A 210 4.74 4.96 -13.01
N PHE A 211 3.79 4.04 -13.18
CA PHE A 211 2.85 4.02 -14.31
C PHE A 211 1.66 4.94 -14.09
N GLY A 212 1.07 4.96 -12.90
CA GLY A 212 -0.08 5.80 -12.58
C GLY A 212 0.22 7.30 -12.63
N HIS A 213 -0.80 8.12 -12.79
CA HIS A 213 -0.71 9.58 -12.62
C HIS A 213 -0.34 9.96 -11.19
N LEU A 214 -0.87 9.19 -10.25
CA LEU A 214 -0.53 9.16 -8.83
C LEU A 214 -0.32 7.72 -8.41
N SER A 215 0.54 7.50 -7.43
CA SER A 215 0.75 6.19 -6.83
C SER A 215 0.79 6.29 -5.31
N SER A 216 0.27 5.26 -4.64
CA SER A 216 0.31 5.15 -3.18
C SER A 216 1.24 4.03 -2.74
N CYS A 217 1.72 4.13 -1.50
CA CYS A 217 2.46 3.07 -0.83
C CYS A 217 2.09 3.04 0.65
N SER A 218 2.26 1.90 1.31
CA SER A 218 1.98 1.70 2.73
C SER A 218 3.22 1.24 3.49
N PHE A 219 3.32 1.68 4.74
CA PHE A 219 4.39 1.31 5.67
C PHE A 219 3.82 0.65 6.94
N PHE A 220 2.65 0.01 6.83
CA PHE A 220 2.12 -0.87 7.87
C PHE A 220 3.09 -2.03 8.13
N PRO A 221 3.15 -2.63 9.34
CA PRO A 221 4.14 -3.67 9.69
C PRO A 221 4.25 -4.87 8.77
N ALA A 222 3.23 -5.16 7.97
CA ALA A 222 3.25 -6.28 7.03
C ALA A 222 3.96 -6.00 5.70
N HIS A 223 4.11 -4.72 5.32
CA HIS A 223 4.67 -4.34 4.02
C HIS A 223 6.18 -4.53 3.91
N HIS A 224 6.75 -4.15 2.78
CA HIS A 224 8.16 -4.35 2.43
C HIS A 224 9.10 -3.62 3.38
N MET A 225 8.71 -2.43 3.84
CA MET A 225 9.30 -1.68 4.93
C MET A 225 8.19 -1.14 5.83
N THR A 226 8.53 -0.76 7.06
CA THR A 226 7.53 -0.22 7.98
C THR A 226 8.01 0.96 8.80
N THR A 227 7.10 1.87 9.09
CA THR A 227 7.29 2.98 10.03
C THR A 227 6.41 2.83 11.29
N GLY A 228 5.89 1.59 11.53
CA GLY A 228 4.84 1.29 12.51
C GLY A 228 3.46 1.50 11.89
N GLU A 229 3.14 2.70 11.52
CA GLU A 229 2.09 3.15 10.62
C GLU A 229 2.67 4.22 9.69
N GLY A 230 2.16 4.34 8.48
CA GLY A 230 2.60 5.33 7.52
C GLY A 230 2.16 5.00 6.10
N GLY A 231 2.16 5.99 5.24
CA GLY A 231 1.88 5.83 3.83
C GLY A 231 2.46 6.97 3.00
N PHE A 232 2.42 6.82 1.69
CA PHE A 232 2.99 7.81 0.79
C PHE A 232 2.14 7.95 -0.46
N VAL A 233 2.00 9.19 -0.96
CA VAL A 233 1.45 9.45 -2.30
C VAL A 233 2.54 10.08 -3.14
N ALA A 234 2.84 9.50 -4.29
CA ALA A 234 3.87 9.98 -5.22
C ALA A 234 3.28 10.45 -6.55
N THR A 235 3.96 11.44 -7.17
CA THR A 235 3.59 12.05 -8.44
C THR A 235 4.80 12.63 -9.15
N ASN A 236 4.69 12.86 -10.46
CA ASN A 236 5.70 13.59 -11.23
C ASN A 236 5.42 15.10 -11.35
N SER A 237 4.28 15.56 -10.82
CA SER A 237 3.84 16.96 -10.92
C SER A 237 4.04 17.70 -9.60
N PRO A 238 4.86 18.78 -9.56
CA PRO A 238 4.99 19.59 -8.35
C PRO A 238 3.68 20.29 -7.98
N GLY A 239 2.83 20.64 -8.96
CA GLY A 239 1.52 21.24 -8.69
C GLY A 239 0.57 20.27 -8.00
N ILE A 240 0.59 18.98 -8.40
CA ILE A 240 -0.18 17.94 -7.72
C ILE A 240 0.36 17.70 -6.30
N GLN A 241 1.69 17.67 -6.11
CA GLN A 241 2.28 17.56 -4.77
C GLN A 241 1.78 18.69 -3.84
N MET A 242 1.71 19.92 -4.32
CA MET A 242 1.19 21.05 -3.54
C MET A 242 -0.29 20.83 -3.16
N THR A 243 -1.10 20.31 -4.07
CA THR A 243 -2.50 20.00 -3.80
C THR A 243 -2.62 18.88 -2.77
N LEU A 244 -1.83 17.80 -2.90
CA LEU A 244 -1.75 16.72 -1.91
C LEU A 244 -1.37 17.25 -0.52
N ALA A 245 -0.35 18.10 -0.43
CA ALA A 245 0.07 18.71 0.84
C ALA A 245 -1.04 19.58 1.45
N SER A 246 -1.77 20.32 0.62
CA SER A 246 -2.94 21.10 1.07
C SER A 246 -4.01 20.22 1.69
N PHE A 247 -4.48 19.20 0.95
CA PHE A 247 -5.51 18.26 1.43
C PHE A 247 -5.08 17.48 2.67
N ARG A 248 -3.79 17.03 2.73
CA ARG A 248 -3.23 16.38 3.91
C ARG A 248 -3.27 17.28 5.15
N ASP A 249 -3.09 18.57 4.98
CA ASP A 249 -2.94 19.59 6.03
C ASP A 249 -4.15 20.51 6.12
N TRP A 250 -5.37 19.95 6.29
CA TRP A 250 -6.67 20.61 6.47
C TRP A 250 -7.17 21.43 5.27
N GLY A 251 -6.55 21.36 4.11
CA GLY A 251 -6.90 22.17 2.94
C GLY A 251 -6.25 23.55 2.96
N ARG A 252 -5.13 23.74 3.66
CA ARG A 252 -4.44 25.02 3.77
C ARG A 252 -4.02 25.60 2.42
N ALA A 253 -4.21 26.90 2.27
CA ALA A 253 -3.68 27.68 1.15
C ALA A 253 -2.16 27.87 1.23
N CYS A 254 -1.61 27.88 2.44
CA CYS A 254 -0.20 28.11 2.71
C CYS A 254 0.63 26.84 2.59
N TYR A 255 1.74 26.93 1.85
CA TYR A 255 2.73 25.86 1.68
C TYR A 255 4.03 26.08 2.48
N CYS A 256 4.02 27.01 3.42
CA CYS A 256 5.18 27.29 4.26
C CYS A 256 5.46 26.08 5.15
N ASN A 257 6.53 25.36 4.85
CA ASN A 257 6.99 24.23 5.64
C ASN A 257 7.73 24.76 6.88
N VAL A 258 7.04 24.73 8.01
CA VAL A 258 7.63 24.97 9.33
C VAL A 258 8.22 23.64 9.81
N THR A 259 9.53 23.57 9.99
CA THR A 259 10.22 22.29 10.29
C THR A 259 11.14 22.37 11.49
N LYS A 260 11.34 23.57 12.05
CA LYS A 260 12.20 23.80 13.23
C LYS A 260 11.45 24.59 14.28
N PRO A 261 11.74 24.40 15.57
CA PRO A 261 11.10 25.14 16.66
C PRO A 261 11.13 26.66 16.50
N GLY A 262 12.15 27.24 15.91
CA GLY A 262 12.25 28.69 15.68
C GLY A 262 11.42 29.22 14.50
N ASP A 263 11.04 28.38 13.55
CA ASP A 263 10.29 28.79 12.34
C ASP A 263 8.84 29.21 12.66
N VAL A 264 8.28 28.72 13.78
CA VAL A 264 6.89 29.00 14.17
C VAL A 264 6.72 30.42 14.71
N THR A 265 7.74 30.95 15.38
CA THR A 265 7.67 32.22 16.11
C THR A 265 7.91 33.43 15.26
N THR A 266 8.70 33.32 14.21
CA THR A 266 9.10 34.46 13.39
C THR A 266 8.12 34.82 12.30
N GLY A 267 7.25 33.89 11.87
CA GLY A 267 6.25 34.12 10.82
C GLY A 267 6.84 34.57 9.47
N THR A 268 8.13 34.38 9.29
CA THR A 268 8.93 35.04 8.26
C THR A 268 9.38 34.15 7.12
N ALA A 269 9.13 32.85 7.18
CA ALA A 269 9.61 31.93 6.14
C ALA A 269 9.18 32.33 4.71
N CYS A 270 8.03 32.95 4.54
CA CYS A 270 7.56 33.48 3.23
C CYS A 270 7.47 35.01 3.16
N GLY A 271 7.71 35.75 4.25
CA GLY A 271 7.54 37.21 4.31
C GLY A 271 6.10 37.71 4.11
N ASN A 272 5.11 36.84 4.02
CA ASN A 272 3.73 37.15 3.64
C ASN A 272 2.68 36.78 4.69
N ARG A 273 3.09 36.45 5.92
CA ARG A 273 2.19 35.90 6.95
C ARG A 273 0.93 36.75 7.16
N PHE A 274 1.06 38.04 7.18
CA PHE A 274 -0.01 38.97 7.47
C PHE A 274 -0.45 39.78 6.24
N LYS A 275 -0.15 39.32 5.03
CA LYS A 275 -0.77 39.90 3.84
C LYS A 275 -2.18 39.37 3.70
N ASN A 276 -3.10 40.21 3.38
CA ASN A 276 -4.52 39.88 3.27
C ASN A 276 -4.78 38.88 2.12
N TRP A 277 -5.18 37.66 2.44
CA TRP A 277 -5.48 36.58 1.47
C TRP A 277 -6.96 36.24 1.41
N LEU A 278 -7.76 36.73 2.33
CA LEU A 278 -9.19 36.48 2.34
C LEU A 278 -9.92 37.48 1.43
N SER A 279 -10.48 36.99 0.33
CA SER A 279 -11.20 37.84 -0.64
C SER A 279 -12.44 38.53 -0.05
N GLY A 280 -13.08 37.91 0.93
CA GLY A 280 -14.27 38.41 1.64
C GLY A 280 -13.96 39.35 2.81
N CYS A 281 -12.67 39.55 3.17
CA CYS A 281 -12.25 40.38 4.32
C CYS A 281 -10.96 41.12 3.99
N LYS A 282 -11.02 41.99 2.97
CA LYS A 282 -9.83 42.64 2.41
C LYS A 282 -9.25 43.76 3.28
N GLU A 283 -10.01 44.25 4.21
CA GLU A 283 -9.64 45.39 5.06
C GLU A 283 -8.93 44.94 6.35
N GLU A 284 -8.98 43.65 6.68
CA GLU A 284 -8.41 43.14 7.90
C GLU A 284 -7.09 42.42 7.64
N THR A 285 -6.13 42.55 8.56
CA THR A 285 -4.89 41.79 8.56
C THR A 285 -5.18 40.38 9.04
N TYR A 286 -4.87 39.39 8.21
CA TYR A 286 -5.16 37.98 8.55
C TYR A 286 -3.91 37.10 8.44
N ASP A 287 -3.78 36.12 9.33
CA ASP A 287 -2.69 35.16 9.28
C ASP A 287 -2.98 34.12 8.17
N HIS A 288 -2.26 34.19 7.06
CA HIS A 288 -2.47 33.32 5.90
C HIS A 288 -2.34 31.82 6.20
N ARG A 289 -1.73 31.43 7.31
CA ARG A 289 -1.67 30.03 7.75
C ARG A 289 -3.03 29.46 8.11
N TYR A 290 -4.03 30.30 8.35
CA TYR A 290 -5.41 29.91 8.62
C TYR A 290 -6.36 30.22 7.45
N VAL A 291 -5.80 30.40 6.25
CA VAL A 291 -6.58 30.43 5.02
C VAL A 291 -6.66 29.01 4.45
N PHE A 292 -7.86 28.57 4.11
CA PHE A 292 -8.13 27.25 3.58
C PHE A 292 -8.75 27.37 2.20
N ASP A 293 -8.14 26.74 1.19
CA ASP A 293 -8.61 26.74 -0.19
C ASP A 293 -9.38 25.48 -0.54
N GLU A 294 -9.18 24.41 0.23
CA GLU A 294 -9.73 23.09 -0.01
C GLU A 294 -10.39 22.55 1.26
N ILE A 295 -11.28 21.58 1.10
CA ILE A 295 -11.83 20.80 2.22
C ILE A 295 -10.93 19.59 2.41
N GLY A 296 -9.93 19.73 3.27
CA GLY A 296 -8.90 18.72 3.49
C GLY A 296 -9.04 17.98 4.81
N TYR A 297 -8.02 17.20 5.10
CA TYR A 297 -7.94 16.27 6.24
C TYR A 297 -6.76 16.64 7.15
N ASN A 298 -6.61 15.91 8.25
CA ASN A 298 -5.37 15.83 8.98
C ASN A 298 -4.79 14.41 8.85
N LEU A 299 -4.00 14.19 7.81
CA LEU A 299 -3.38 12.89 7.49
C LEU A 299 -1.86 12.93 7.65
N LYS A 300 -1.36 13.91 8.42
CA LYS A 300 0.09 14.07 8.65
C LYS A 300 0.65 12.89 9.44
N PRO A 301 1.85 12.41 9.07
CA PRO A 301 2.61 11.50 9.89
C PRO A 301 3.24 12.23 11.08
N LEU A 302 3.74 11.48 12.04
CA LEU A 302 4.68 11.95 13.04
C LEU A 302 6.11 11.93 12.49
N ASP A 303 6.98 12.84 12.94
CA ASP A 303 8.37 12.90 12.49
C ASP A 303 9.18 11.66 12.88
N LEU A 304 8.81 11.02 13.98
CA LEU A 304 9.42 9.75 14.42
C LEU A 304 9.15 8.60 13.43
N GLN A 305 8.01 8.59 12.75
CA GLN A 305 7.71 7.59 11.71
C GLN A 305 8.67 7.76 10.53
N ALA A 306 8.93 8.98 10.12
CA ALA A 306 9.91 9.27 9.08
C ALA A 306 11.35 8.91 9.50
N ALA A 307 11.71 9.17 10.77
CA ALA A 307 13.02 8.78 11.30
C ALA A 307 13.26 7.27 11.22
N ILE A 308 12.24 6.47 11.59
CA ILE A 308 12.24 5.01 11.40
C ILE A 308 12.34 4.67 9.91
N GLY A 309 11.52 5.30 9.08
CA GLY A 309 11.48 5.06 7.63
C GLY A 309 12.81 5.29 6.95
N LEU A 310 13.54 6.34 7.32
CA LEU A 310 14.88 6.62 6.79
C LEU A 310 15.87 5.48 7.10
N LYS A 311 15.73 4.79 8.23
CA LYS A 311 16.56 3.63 8.57
C LYS A 311 16.13 2.37 7.83
N GLN A 312 14.82 2.21 7.63
CA GLN A 312 14.29 1.12 6.80
C GLN A 312 14.74 1.23 5.33
N LEU A 313 14.87 2.44 4.78
CA LEU A 313 15.39 2.64 3.42
C LEU A 313 16.81 2.10 3.26
N GLU A 314 17.64 2.16 4.30
CA GLU A 314 19.01 1.64 4.27
C GLU A 314 19.05 0.11 4.10
N LYS A 315 18.01 -0.60 4.56
CA LYS A 315 17.89 -2.08 4.53
C LYS A 315 16.99 -2.61 3.41
N LEU A 316 16.29 -1.72 2.72
CA LEU A 316 15.28 -2.12 1.73
C LEU A 316 15.80 -3.10 0.67
N PRO A 317 17.00 -2.92 0.07
CA PRO A 317 17.52 -3.87 -0.92
C PRO A 317 17.67 -5.30 -0.39
N GLU A 318 18.12 -5.46 0.86
CA GLU A 318 18.23 -6.78 1.50
C GLU A 318 16.83 -7.40 1.72
N MET A 319 15.86 -6.60 2.18
CA MET A 319 14.49 -7.04 2.39
C MET A 319 13.80 -7.45 1.08
N GLU A 320 14.04 -6.72 -0.02
CA GLU A 320 13.53 -7.04 -1.35
C GLU A 320 14.10 -8.37 -1.87
N GLN A 321 15.40 -8.58 -1.73
CA GLN A 321 16.04 -9.83 -2.15
C GLN A 321 15.52 -11.03 -1.34
N ALA A 322 15.41 -10.87 -0.01
CA ALA A 322 14.91 -11.92 0.86
C ALA A 322 13.48 -12.36 0.49
N ARG A 323 12.61 -11.43 0.07
CA ARG A 323 11.25 -11.77 -0.39
C ARG A 323 11.26 -12.62 -1.67
N ARG A 324 12.10 -12.28 -2.65
CA ARG A 324 12.26 -13.08 -3.87
C ARG A 324 12.79 -14.48 -3.58
N ASP A 325 13.82 -14.56 -2.73
CA ASP A 325 14.42 -15.84 -2.33
C ASP A 325 13.43 -16.74 -1.58
N ASN A 326 12.69 -16.16 -0.62
CA ASN A 326 11.70 -16.90 0.15
C ASN A 326 10.51 -17.34 -0.71
N PHE A 327 10.06 -16.49 -1.65
CA PHE A 327 9.05 -16.87 -2.64
C PHE A 327 9.52 -18.08 -3.46
N SER A 328 10.75 -18.05 -3.96
CA SER A 328 11.31 -19.16 -4.76
C SER A 328 11.37 -20.48 -3.96
N LYS A 329 11.76 -20.40 -2.68
CA LYS A 329 11.78 -21.58 -1.80
C LYS A 329 10.37 -22.13 -1.54
N LEU A 330 9.39 -21.26 -1.28
CA LEU A 330 8.00 -21.68 -1.11
C LEU A 330 7.45 -22.28 -2.41
N TYR A 331 7.76 -21.68 -3.55
CA TYR A 331 7.34 -22.21 -4.85
C TYR A 331 7.85 -23.66 -5.04
N GLN A 332 9.10 -23.96 -4.71
CA GLN A 332 9.66 -25.32 -4.78
C GLN A 332 8.93 -26.30 -3.88
N ILE A 333 8.47 -25.88 -2.69
CA ILE A 333 7.70 -26.71 -1.77
C ILE A 333 6.33 -27.04 -2.38
N PHE A 334 5.59 -26.01 -2.80
CA PHE A 334 4.21 -26.18 -3.26
C PHE A 334 4.07 -26.71 -4.69
N ASN A 335 5.10 -26.58 -5.52
CA ASN A 335 5.11 -27.11 -6.88
C ASN A 335 4.93 -28.63 -6.94
N LYS A 336 5.32 -29.34 -5.87
CA LYS A 336 5.06 -30.79 -5.73
C LYS A 336 3.56 -31.13 -5.63
N TYR A 337 2.74 -30.14 -5.29
CA TYR A 337 1.31 -30.24 -5.02
C TYR A 337 0.49 -29.32 -5.94
N GLU A 338 1.04 -28.95 -7.09
CA GLU A 338 0.38 -28.07 -8.07
C GLU A 338 -0.96 -28.60 -8.58
N GLU A 339 -1.17 -29.93 -8.50
CA GLU A 339 -2.46 -30.56 -8.80
C GLU A 339 -3.60 -29.98 -7.95
N TYR A 340 -3.31 -29.59 -6.68
CA TYR A 340 -4.29 -29.12 -5.70
C TYR A 340 -4.37 -27.61 -5.57
N PHE A 341 -3.42 -26.88 -6.15
CA PHE A 341 -3.35 -25.43 -6.05
C PHE A 341 -3.16 -24.76 -7.42
N HIS A 342 -3.80 -23.62 -7.61
CA HIS A 342 -3.27 -22.63 -8.54
C HIS A 342 -2.13 -21.91 -7.82
N LEU A 343 -0.94 -22.04 -8.37
CA LEU A 343 0.26 -21.41 -7.84
C LEU A 343 0.43 -19.99 -8.42
N PRO A 344 1.04 -19.07 -7.66
CA PRO A 344 1.30 -17.71 -8.14
C PRO A 344 2.32 -17.75 -9.29
N LYS A 345 2.05 -16.97 -10.33
CA LYS A 345 2.92 -16.82 -11.50
C LYS A 345 3.15 -15.35 -11.77
N ALA A 346 4.42 -14.96 -11.92
CA ALA A 346 4.76 -13.62 -12.34
C ALA A 346 4.19 -13.32 -13.73
N THR A 347 3.62 -12.14 -13.90
CA THR A 347 3.21 -11.63 -15.21
C THR A 347 4.45 -11.51 -16.12
N GLU A 348 4.29 -11.77 -17.40
CA GLU A 348 5.38 -11.62 -18.37
C GLU A 348 6.01 -10.22 -18.26
N LYS A 349 7.32 -10.11 -18.38
CA LYS A 349 8.13 -8.91 -18.19
C LYS A 349 8.15 -8.34 -16.76
N SER A 350 7.47 -8.96 -15.79
CA SER A 350 7.51 -8.49 -14.40
C SER A 350 8.61 -9.16 -13.58
N ASP A 351 9.13 -8.42 -12.60
CA ASP A 351 9.99 -8.91 -11.51
C ASP A 351 9.35 -8.50 -10.17
N PRO A 352 8.40 -9.32 -9.64
CA PRO A 352 7.71 -8.99 -8.43
C PRO A 352 8.60 -9.11 -7.18
N CYS A 353 8.52 -8.11 -6.30
CA CYS A 353 8.98 -8.21 -4.93
C CYS A 353 7.81 -8.68 -4.07
N TRP A 354 7.60 -9.97 -4.05
CA TRP A 354 6.38 -10.60 -3.53
C TRP A 354 6.06 -10.22 -2.09
N PHE A 355 4.89 -9.63 -1.87
CA PHE A 355 4.37 -9.36 -0.53
C PHE A 355 4.02 -10.65 0.22
N GLY A 356 3.50 -11.64 -0.49
CA GLY A 356 3.15 -12.94 0.04
C GLY A 356 3.14 -14.02 -1.05
N PHE A 357 3.11 -15.27 -0.63
CA PHE A 357 3.00 -16.45 -1.48
C PHE A 357 1.53 -16.90 -1.54
N LEU A 358 0.84 -16.58 -2.62
CA LEU A 358 -0.59 -16.85 -2.81
C LEU A 358 -0.84 -18.27 -3.30
N LEU A 359 -1.74 -18.97 -2.63
CA LEU A 359 -2.27 -20.27 -3.04
C LEU A 359 -3.78 -20.14 -3.26
N ILE A 360 -4.31 -20.76 -4.31
CA ILE A 360 -5.76 -20.88 -4.50
C ILE A 360 -6.07 -22.38 -4.60
N VAL A 361 -6.73 -22.90 -3.59
CA VAL A 361 -7.10 -24.32 -3.53
C VAL A 361 -8.08 -24.62 -4.66
N LYS A 362 -7.71 -25.59 -5.52
CA LYS A 362 -8.56 -26.10 -6.59
C LYS A 362 -9.66 -27.00 -6.01
N ASP A 363 -10.75 -27.16 -6.74
CA ASP A 363 -11.74 -28.16 -6.37
C ASP A 363 -11.13 -29.57 -6.47
N ASN A 364 -11.22 -30.31 -5.38
CA ASN A 364 -10.66 -31.65 -5.25
C ASN A 364 -11.44 -32.44 -4.19
N PRO A 365 -11.42 -33.80 -4.24
CA PRO A 365 -12.17 -34.62 -3.30
C PRO A 365 -11.50 -34.82 -1.94
N TYR A 366 -10.25 -34.40 -1.75
CA TYR A 366 -9.43 -34.77 -0.60
C TYR A 366 -9.51 -33.79 0.55
N PHE A 367 -9.58 -32.48 0.26
CA PHE A 367 -9.61 -31.44 1.29
C PHE A 367 -10.22 -30.14 0.76
N LYS A 368 -10.65 -29.27 1.67
CA LYS A 368 -11.08 -27.90 1.41
C LYS A 368 -10.04 -26.91 1.94
N LYS A 369 -10.09 -25.66 1.46
CA LYS A 369 -9.21 -24.58 1.97
C LYS A 369 -9.14 -24.55 3.50
N GLN A 370 -10.29 -24.71 4.17
CA GLN A 370 -10.35 -24.63 5.63
C GLN A 370 -9.54 -25.74 6.31
N ASP A 371 -9.51 -26.94 5.74
CA ASP A 371 -8.74 -28.06 6.30
C ASP A 371 -7.24 -27.77 6.24
N PHE A 372 -6.78 -27.22 5.10
CA PHE A 372 -5.39 -26.78 4.94
C PHE A 372 -5.04 -25.63 5.89
N VAL A 373 -5.88 -24.59 5.96
CA VAL A 373 -5.67 -23.45 6.85
C VAL A 373 -5.61 -23.88 8.30
N ASN A 374 -6.56 -24.70 8.77
CA ASN A 374 -6.59 -25.20 10.13
C ASN A 374 -5.31 -25.96 10.48
N PHE A 375 -4.88 -26.86 9.58
CA PHE A 375 -3.65 -27.64 9.80
C PHE A 375 -2.40 -26.75 9.91
N MET A 376 -2.28 -25.73 9.04
CA MET A 376 -1.15 -24.81 9.08
C MET A 376 -1.17 -23.95 10.35
N GLU A 377 -2.32 -23.39 10.73
CA GLU A 377 -2.47 -22.58 11.95
C GLU A 377 -2.25 -23.41 13.24
N GLU A 378 -2.74 -24.66 13.30
CA GLU A 378 -2.45 -25.61 14.38
C GLU A 378 -0.95 -25.93 14.45
N SER A 379 -0.27 -25.98 13.31
CA SER A 379 1.18 -26.12 13.20
C SER A 379 1.93 -24.80 13.46
N LYS A 380 1.28 -23.76 13.99
CA LYS A 380 1.88 -22.44 14.23
C LYS A 380 2.44 -21.75 13.00
N ILE A 381 1.92 -22.01 11.81
CA ILE A 381 2.25 -21.31 10.57
C ILE A 381 1.08 -20.38 10.24
N GLN A 382 1.32 -19.08 10.38
CA GLN A 382 0.28 -18.06 10.12
C GLN A 382 -0.09 -18.02 8.63
N THR A 383 -1.39 -18.04 8.38
CA THR A 383 -1.99 -17.87 7.06
C THR A 383 -2.85 -16.61 6.98
N ARG A 384 -3.15 -16.15 5.79
CA ARG A 384 -4.13 -15.06 5.54
C ARG A 384 -4.97 -15.39 4.32
N SER A 385 -6.26 -15.05 4.37
CA SER A 385 -7.07 -14.98 3.16
C SER A 385 -6.62 -13.81 2.29
N TYR A 386 -6.78 -13.91 0.97
CA TYR A 386 -6.45 -12.78 0.10
C TYR A 386 -7.52 -11.71 0.22
N PHE A 387 -7.24 -10.74 1.07
CA PHE A 387 -8.02 -9.53 1.37
C PHE A 387 -9.54 -9.78 1.50
N THR A 388 -10.36 -9.05 0.74
CA THR A 388 -11.82 -9.21 0.78
C THR A 388 -12.30 -10.49 0.07
N GLY A 389 -11.48 -11.12 -0.78
CA GLY A 389 -12.07 -11.94 -1.82
C GLY A 389 -13.02 -11.09 -2.67
N ASN A 390 -14.24 -11.55 -2.94
CA ASN A 390 -15.26 -10.73 -3.59
C ASN A 390 -15.77 -9.66 -2.63
N ALA A 391 -15.45 -8.39 -2.89
CA ALA A 391 -15.83 -7.26 -2.03
C ALA A 391 -17.36 -7.14 -1.86
N LEU A 392 -18.15 -7.45 -2.89
CA LEU A 392 -19.60 -7.35 -2.85
C LEU A 392 -20.27 -8.39 -1.94
N TYR A 393 -19.54 -9.40 -1.44
CA TYR A 393 -20.05 -10.28 -0.38
C TYR A 393 -20.07 -9.62 1.00
N HIS A 394 -19.37 -8.49 1.17
CA HIS A 394 -19.27 -7.83 2.46
C HIS A 394 -20.44 -6.87 2.71
N PRO A 395 -21.00 -6.84 3.93
CA PRO A 395 -22.13 -5.94 4.26
C PRO A 395 -21.90 -4.46 3.99
N ALA A 396 -20.63 -4.03 4.00
CA ALA A 396 -20.25 -2.63 3.72
C ALA A 396 -20.59 -2.19 2.28
N TYR A 397 -20.69 -3.13 1.34
CA TYR A 397 -20.90 -2.85 -0.09
C TYR A 397 -22.28 -3.30 -0.58
N LYS A 398 -23.22 -3.65 0.31
CA LYS A 398 -24.56 -4.14 -0.04
C LYS A 398 -25.35 -3.21 -0.98
N ASP A 399 -25.12 -1.89 -0.84
CA ASP A 399 -25.84 -0.87 -1.63
C ASP A 399 -25.34 -0.80 -3.10
N PHE A 400 -24.25 -1.51 -3.42
CA PHE A 400 -23.69 -1.65 -4.77
C PHE A 400 -24.09 -2.98 -5.44
N VAL A 401 -24.90 -3.81 -4.77
CA VAL A 401 -25.38 -5.10 -5.29
C VAL A 401 -26.83 -4.94 -5.73
N ASP A 402 -27.10 -5.25 -7.01
CA ASP A 402 -28.47 -5.37 -7.48
C ASP A 402 -29.11 -6.60 -6.79
N PRO A 403 -30.33 -6.49 -6.22
CA PRO A 403 -31.01 -7.62 -5.59
C PRO A 403 -31.21 -8.85 -6.48
N GLU A 404 -31.25 -8.67 -7.81
CA GLU A 404 -31.38 -9.76 -8.77
C GLU A 404 -30.02 -10.29 -9.27
N GLN A 405 -28.91 -9.67 -8.88
CA GLN A 405 -27.57 -10.04 -9.33
C GLN A 405 -27.11 -11.37 -8.74
N ASN A 406 -26.56 -12.24 -9.59
CA ASN A 406 -25.90 -13.48 -9.16
C ASN A 406 -24.38 -13.27 -9.07
N LEU A 407 -23.92 -12.73 -7.96
CA LEU A 407 -22.50 -12.40 -7.74
C LEU A 407 -21.53 -13.56 -8.02
N LYS A 408 -21.95 -14.80 -7.83
CA LYS A 408 -21.13 -15.98 -8.12
C LYS A 408 -21.00 -16.24 -9.63
N ALA A 409 -22.06 -16.00 -10.37
CA ALA A 409 -22.08 -16.19 -11.81
C ALA A 409 -21.43 -15.01 -12.55
N ASP A 410 -21.64 -13.79 -12.05
CA ASP A 410 -21.16 -12.56 -12.64
C ASP A 410 -19.65 -12.34 -12.38
N TYR A 411 -19.15 -12.85 -11.23
CA TYR A 411 -17.73 -12.73 -10.83
C TYR A 411 -17.18 -14.12 -10.40
N PRO A 412 -17.06 -15.08 -11.35
CA PRO A 412 -16.69 -16.45 -11.03
C PRO A 412 -15.28 -16.58 -10.45
N ASN A 413 -14.32 -15.79 -10.93
CA ASN A 413 -12.94 -15.84 -10.44
C ASN A 413 -12.80 -15.19 -9.07
N ALA A 414 -13.52 -14.10 -8.80
CA ALA A 414 -13.59 -13.51 -7.46
C ALA A 414 -14.26 -14.47 -6.46
N HIS A 415 -15.25 -15.26 -6.89
CA HIS A 415 -15.83 -16.30 -6.05
C HIS A 415 -14.78 -17.38 -5.72
N LEU A 416 -14.02 -17.85 -6.71
CA LEU A 416 -12.92 -18.82 -6.49
C LEU A 416 -11.84 -18.23 -5.57
N ALA A 417 -11.48 -16.97 -5.75
CA ALA A 417 -10.55 -16.27 -4.86
C ALA A 417 -11.07 -16.27 -3.41
N THR A 418 -12.36 -15.96 -3.20
CA THR A 418 -12.96 -15.97 -1.86
C THR A 418 -12.95 -17.34 -1.23
N ALA A 419 -13.36 -18.36 -1.99
CA ALA A 419 -13.49 -19.73 -1.50
C ALA A 419 -12.15 -20.45 -1.29
N GLY A 420 -11.14 -20.15 -2.15
CA GLY A 420 -9.92 -20.95 -2.24
C GLY A 420 -8.62 -20.24 -1.83
N SER A 421 -8.58 -18.90 -1.79
CA SER A 421 -7.32 -18.19 -1.60
C SER A 421 -6.81 -18.25 -0.15
N VAL A 422 -5.52 -18.45 -0.03
CA VAL A 422 -4.74 -18.36 1.21
C VAL A 422 -3.33 -17.93 0.86
N PHE A 423 -2.70 -17.06 1.65
CA PHE A 423 -1.30 -16.74 1.42
C PHE A 423 -0.44 -16.87 2.68
N LEU A 424 0.82 -17.21 2.45
CA LEU A 424 1.91 -17.24 3.41
C LEU A 424 2.79 -16.02 3.24
N GLY A 425 3.56 -15.66 4.25
CA GLY A 425 4.53 -14.57 4.16
C GLY A 425 5.73 -14.93 3.29
N THR A 426 6.43 -13.88 2.84
CA THR A 426 7.70 -14.00 2.12
C THR A 426 8.79 -13.12 2.73
N HIS A 427 8.51 -12.46 3.85
CA HIS A 427 9.38 -11.42 4.44
C HIS A 427 10.73 -11.98 4.94
N ILE A 428 11.69 -11.09 5.12
CA ILE A 428 13.07 -11.41 5.54
C ILE A 428 13.16 -12.22 6.85
N GLY A 429 12.15 -12.19 7.68
CA GLY A 429 12.10 -13.01 8.91
C GLY A 429 11.93 -14.52 8.68
N TYR A 430 11.84 -15.00 7.44
CA TYR A 430 11.80 -16.42 7.10
C TYR A 430 13.23 -16.98 7.02
N SER A 431 13.74 -17.49 8.15
CA SER A 431 15.01 -18.24 8.18
C SER A 431 14.88 -19.59 7.42
N GLN A 432 16.02 -20.21 7.11
CA GLN A 432 16.02 -21.53 6.47
C GLN A 432 15.32 -22.58 7.34
N ASP A 433 15.44 -22.50 8.67
CA ASP A 433 14.76 -23.43 9.58
C ASP A 433 13.24 -23.29 9.49
N LYS A 434 12.71 -22.06 9.40
CA LYS A 434 11.27 -21.82 9.20
C LYS A 434 10.79 -22.36 7.85
N ILE A 435 11.56 -22.19 6.79
CA ILE A 435 11.23 -22.75 5.45
C ILE A 435 11.21 -24.27 5.52
N ASN A 436 12.21 -24.91 6.14
CA ASN A 436 12.26 -26.37 6.33
C ASN A 436 11.08 -26.86 7.16
N TYR A 437 10.67 -26.12 8.17
CA TYR A 437 9.51 -26.44 9.00
C TYR A 437 8.20 -26.32 8.20
N ILE A 438 8.03 -25.29 7.39
CA ILE A 438 6.88 -25.16 6.47
C ILE A 438 6.82 -26.37 5.55
N GLN A 439 7.95 -26.75 4.94
CA GLN A 439 8.00 -27.93 4.06
C GLN A 439 7.57 -29.20 4.81
N LYS A 440 8.12 -29.46 6.00
CA LYS A 440 7.75 -30.61 6.85
C LYS A 440 6.25 -30.64 7.12
N CYS A 441 5.63 -29.51 7.46
CA CYS A 441 4.19 -29.42 7.73
C CYS A 441 3.35 -29.64 6.47
N VAL A 442 3.72 -29.06 5.34
CA VAL A 442 3.04 -29.27 4.05
C VAL A 442 3.09 -30.75 3.64
N ASP A 443 4.27 -31.37 3.69
CA ASP A 443 4.45 -32.80 3.37
C ASP A 443 3.61 -33.68 4.32
N ALA A 444 3.53 -33.35 5.61
CA ALA A 444 2.70 -34.04 6.60
C ALA A 444 1.20 -33.91 6.32
N PHE A 445 0.74 -32.70 5.95
CA PHE A 445 -0.65 -32.49 5.55
C PHE A 445 -1.04 -33.40 4.39
N PHE A 446 -0.28 -33.37 3.31
CA PHE A 446 -0.58 -34.17 2.13
C PHE A 446 -0.46 -35.67 2.40
N SER A 447 0.49 -36.13 3.22
CA SER A 447 0.58 -37.51 3.66
C SER A 447 -0.64 -37.98 4.47
N LYS A 448 -1.35 -37.07 5.12
CA LYS A 448 -2.58 -37.35 5.88
C LYS A 448 -3.81 -37.39 5.00
N VAL A 449 -3.96 -36.44 4.07
CA VAL A 449 -5.21 -36.29 3.27
C VAL A 449 -5.25 -37.15 2.02
N LEU A 450 -4.10 -37.62 1.51
CA LEU A 450 -4.00 -38.48 0.31
C LEU A 450 -3.98 -39.99 0.63
N LYS A 451 -4.17 -40.36 1.89
CA LYS A 451 -4.36 -41.75 2.30
C LYS A 451 -5.83 -42.17 2.18
#